data_63d6912f3492356d0390a606ce32d817
#
_entry.id   63d6912f3492356d0390a606ce32d817
#
_cell.length_a   1.000
_cell.length_b   1.000
_cell.length_c   1.000
_cell.angle_alpha   90.00
_cell.angle_beta   90.00
_cell.angle_gamma   90.00
#
_symmetry.space_group_name_H-M   'P 1'
#
loop_
_entity.id
_entity.type
_entity.pdbx_description
1 polymer ?
#
loop_
_entity_poly.entity_id
_entity_poly.type
_entity_poly.pdbx_seq_one_letter_code
_entity_poly.pdbx_strand_id
1 'polypeptide(L)'
;MECPSYFHSRLILCGAVSSSQNRNGSNFGRKKLSLQLCGSRRQWRERHGGFRPLNGSCTVHSIGARANRQANRPRVYADLSKLGGSEHDRVVEDITRAAETLGFFQVVNHEVPIELLKKLKDTAHSFFGQAPEKKAVYRRGASPSPLVKYGTSFVPEKEKALEWKDYISMTYTNDAEALQNWPKECKEVALEYLKTSVKIVRKLMEVLLENLGVKPDNEKIDALIGFKMVNMNFYPTCPDPELTVGVGRHSDLGALTVLLQDGIGGLYVKVEEDIANVANKGEWVEIPPIDGALVINVGDTIQMISNGKYRSAEHRAGTTSTKSRVSIPLFTMPMPTVRIEPLPQLVERDGRAQFREVVFKDYMNNFFSNAHDGKKSLHFAQLN
;
A
#
# COMPACT_ATOMS: atom_id res chain seq x y z
N MET A 1 -26.11 3.66 15.45
CA MET A 1 -25.39 4.96 15.38
C MET A 1 -24.98 5.14 13.92
N GLU A 2 -25.68 6.01 13.24
CA GLU A 2 -25.57 6.21 11.80
C GLU A 2 -24.29 6.95 11.46
N CYS A 3 -23.58 6.45 10.45
CA CYS A 3 -22.43 7.12 9.86
C CYS A 3 -22.96 8.16 8.84
N PRO A 4 -22.59 9.44 8.91
CA PRO A 4 -23.11 10.44 7.98
C PRO A 4 -22.62 10.18 6.55
N SER A 5 -23.56 10.01 5.66
CA SER A 5 -23.38 9.96 4.22
C SER A 5 -23.07 11.37 3.68
N TYR A 6 -21.83 11.62 3.28
CA TYR A 6 -21.49 12.76 2.44
C TYR A 6 -20.87 12.24 1.15
N PHE A 7 -21.61 12.36 0.07
CA PHE A 7 -21.17 12.73 -1.27
C PHE A 7 -22.28 12.48 -2.29
N HIS A 8 -23.11 13.52 -2.50
CA HIS A 8 -23.90 13.65 -3.72
C HIS A 8 -23.13 14.56 -4.66
N SER A 9 -22.76 14.07 -5.83
CA SER A 9 -22.46 14.91 -6.97
C SER A 9 -22.90 14.23 -8.26
N ARG A 10 -23.71 14.95 -8.99
CA ARG A 10 -24.48 14.61 -10.19
C ARG A 10 -23.58 14.17 -11.35
N LEU A 11 -23.92 13.03 -11.95
CA LEU A 11 -23.51 12.67 -13.30
C LEU A 11 -24.58 13.21 -14.27
N ILE A 12 -24.16 14.05 -15.21
CA ILE A 12 -24.94 14.42 -16.39
C ILE A 12 -24.66 13.38 -17.47
N LEU A 13 -25.69 12.59 -17.80
CA LEU A 13 -25.70 11.69 -18.95
C LEU A 13 -26.11 12.50 -20.18
N CYS A 14 -25.22 12.60 -21.18
CA CYS A 14 -25.63 12.91 -22.55
C CYS A 14 -25.75 11.60 -23.33
N GLY A 15 -26.97 11.16 -23.52
CA GLY A 15 -27.30 10.10 -24.46
C GLY A 15 -27.60 10.70 -25.83
N ALA A 16 -27.02 10.11 -26.86
CA ALA A 16 -27.51 10.25 -28.23
C ALA A 16 -27.64 8.87 -28.86
N VAL A 17 -28.86 8.47 -29.04
CA VAL A 17 -29.27 7.30 -29.82
C VAL A 17 -29.42 7.76 -31.28
N SER A 18 -28.75 7.09 -32.21
CA SER A 18 -29.20 7.07 -33.59
C SER A 18 -29.14 5.66 -34.14
N SER A 19 -30.29 5.16 -34.49
CA SER A 19 -30.52 3.93 -35.22
C SER A 19 -30.30 4.11 -36.70
N SER A 20 -29.64 3.16 -37.36
CA SER A 20 -29.92 2.83 -38.77
C SER A 20 -29.67 1.35 -39.03
N GLN A 21 -30.73 0.66 -39.38
CA GLN A 21 -30.71 -0.68 -39.97
C GLN A 21 -30.04 -0.66 -41.33
N ASN A 22 -29.25 -1.67 -41.69
CA ASN A 22 -29.40 -2.31 -42.98
C ASN A 22 -28.86 -3.74 -43.00
N ARG A 23 -29.61 -4.58 -43.75
CA ARG A 23 -29.44 -6.02 -43.95
C ARG A 23 -28.35 -6.29 -44.98
N ASN A 24 -27.65 -7.37 -44.84
CA ASN A 24 -27.46 -8.52 -45.73
C ASN A 24 -26.13 -9.24 -45.50
N GLY A 25 -26.18 -10.48 -45.21
CA GLY A 25 -25.70 -11.63 -46.00
C GLY A 25 -24.25 -12.07 -45.79
N SER A 26 -24.12 -13.25 -45.17
CA SER A 26 -23.22 -14.36 -45.52
C SER A 26 -21.72 -14.29 -45.26
N ASN A 27 -21.31 -15.31 -44.55
CA ASN A 27 -20.14 -16.19 -44.65
C ASN A 27 -18.81 -15.86 -43.98
N PHE A 28 -18.51 -16.79 -43.05
CA PHE A 28 -17.23 -17.46 -42.74
C PHE A 28 -15.94 -16.65 -42.74
N GLY A 29 -15.32 -16.61 -41.59
CA GLY A 29 -13.90 -16.29 -41.48
C GLY A 29 -13.44 -16.14 -40.06
N ARG A 30 -12.88 -17.20 -39.47
CA ARG A 30 -12.04 -17.08 -38.24
C ARG A 30 -11.03 -15.95 -38.47
N LYS A 31 -11.19 -14.83 -37.75
CA LYS A 31 -10.14 -13.83 -37.59
C LYS A 31 -9.92 -13.58 -36.13
N LYS A 32 -8.68 -13.81 -35.74
CA LYS A 32 -8.08 -13.55 -34.42
C LYS A 32 -8.55 -12.21 -33.84
N LEU A 33 -9.11 -12.24 -32.63
CA LEU A 33 -9.24 -11.09 -31.73
C LEU A 33 -7.85 -10.70 -31.19
N SER A 34 -7.06 -10.03 -32.00
CA SER A 34 -5.76 -9.50 -31.58
C SER A 34 -5.47 -8.08 -32.08
N LEU A 35 -6.50 -7.32 -32.43
CA LEU A 35 -6.31 -6.01 -33.09
C LEU A 35 -7.31 -4.96 -32.59
N GLN A 36 -7.40 -4.73 -31.28
CA GLN A 36 -8.16 -3.57 -30.78
C GLN A 36 -7.47 -2.81 -29.64
N LEU A 37 -6.20 -3.09 -29.37
CA LEU A 37 -5.40 -2.33 -28.39
C LEU A 37 -4.35 -1.41 -29.03
N CYS A 38 -4.25 -1.34 -30.34
CA CYS A 38 -3.25 -0.52 -31.03
C CYS A 38 -3.78 0.84 -31.53
N GLY A 39 -5.05 1.18 -31.24
CA GLY A 39 -5.64 2.49 -31.57
C GLY A 39 -5.39 3.62 -30.58
N SER A 40 -4.72 3.37 -29.46
CA SER A 40 -4.79 4.26 -28.30
C SER A 40 -3.74 5.38 -28.21
N ARG A 41 -2.62 5.33 -28.95
CA ARG A 41 -1.60 6.39 -28.86
C ARG A 41 -2.08 7.75 -29.38
N ARG A 42 -2.89 7.78 -30.45
CA ARG A 42 -3.45 9.03 -30.97
C ARG A 42 -4.65 9.51 -30.15
N GLN A 43 -5.59 8.65 -29.83
CA GLN A 43 -6.78 9.01 -29.06
C GLN A 43 -6.48 9.41 -27.61
N TRP A 44 -5.41 8.87 -27.00
CA TRP A 44 -4.99 9.26 -25.67
C TRP A 44 -4.36 10.67 -25.66
N ARG A 45 -3.56 11.01 -26.67
CA ARG A 45 -3.00 12.37 -26.86
C ARG A 45 -4.07 13.42 -27.16
N GLU A 46 -5.11 13.06 -27.89
CA GLU A 46 -6.19 13.98 -28.27
C GLU A 46 -7.18 14.23 -27.10
N ARG A 47 -7.36 13.28 -26.18
CA ARG A 47 -8.26 13.44 -25.04
C ARG A 47 -7.65 14.16 -23.83
N HIS A 48 -6.34 14.23 -23.70
CA HIS A 48 -5.66 14.75 -22.51
C HIS A 48 -4.72 15.93 -22.77
N GLY A 49 -4.90 16.68 -23.85
CA GLY A 49 -4.18 17.93 -24.14
C GLY A 49 -2.66 17.74 -24.08
N GLY A 50 -2.00 17.86 -25.20
CA GLY A 50 -0.57 17.55 -25.40
C GLY A 50 0.33 18.03 -24.26
N PHE A 51 1.03 17.11 -23.64
CA PHE A 51 2.17 17.38 -22.79
C PHE A 51 3.25 18.08 -23.66
N ARG A 52 3.51 19.37 -23.43
CA ARG A 52 4.78 19.95 -23.81
C ARG A 52 5.85 19.33 -22.92
N PRO A 53 6.95 18.79 -23.45
CA PRO A 53 8.08 18.41 -22.63
C PRO A 53 8.56 19.69 -21.91
N LEU A 54 8.47 19.69 -20.60
CA LEU A 54 9.19 20.66 -19.81
C LEU A 54 10.67 20.37 -20.00
N ASN A 55 11.37 21.25 -20.72
CA ASN A 55 12.82 21.30 -20.78
C ASN A 55 13.37 21.70 -19.41
N GLY A 56 13.30 20.78 -18.48
CA GLY A 56 14.05 20.73 -17.26
C GLY A 56 14.69 19.36 -17.24
N SER A 57 16.01 19.28 -17.26
CA SER A 57 16.76 18.05 -17.26
C SER A 57 16.49 17.29 -15.96
N CYS A 58 15.39 16.54 -15.91
CA CYS A 58 15.29 15.38 -15.02
C CYS A 58 16.22 14.35 -15.65
N THR A 59 17.41 14.23 -15.11
CA THR A 59 18.32 13.13 -15.38
C THR A 59 17.63 11.85 -14.93
N VAL A 60 16.93 11.23 -15.86
CA VAL A 60 16.47 9.84 -15.73
C VAL A 60 17.74 9.01 -15.70
N HIS A 61 18.23 8.70 -14.51
CA HIS A 61 19.33 7.74 -14.38
C HIS A 61 18.80 6.41 -14.87
N SER A 62 19.29 6.00 -16.04
CA SER A 62 18.99 4.72 -16.68
C SER A 62 19.16 3.57 -15.68
N ILE A 63 18.09 2.80 -15.50
CA ILE A 63 18.04 1.60 -14.66
C ILE A 63 19.04 0.52 -15.14
N GLY A 64 19.58 0.64 -16.36
CA GLY A 64 20.47 -0.35 -16.97
C GLY A 64 21.89 -0.49 -16.43
N ALA A 65 22.39 0.44 -15.58
CA ALA A 65 23.81 0.43 -15.16
C ALA A 65 24.03 -0.05 -13.71
N ARG A 66 23.04 -0.55 -12.98
CA ARG A 66 23.15 -0.86 -11.54
C ARG A 66 23.01 -2.33 -11.14
N ALA A 67 22.97 -3.27 -12.08
CA ALA A 67 22.85 -4.71 -11.77
C ALA A 67 24.00 -5.27 -10.91
N ASN A 68 25.16 -4.61 -10.87
CA ASN A 68 26.35 -5.11 -10.17
C ASN A 68 26.56 -4.57 -8.74
N ARG A 69 25.68 -3.66 -8.23
CA ARG A 69 25.72 -3.21 -6.83
C ARG A 69 24.79 -3.98 -5.89
N GLN A 70 23.99 -4.92 -6.41
CA GLN A 70 23.03 -5.70 -5.60
C GLN A 70 23.69 -6.72 -4.66
N ALA A 71 24.91 -7.15 -4.91
CA ALA A 71 25.56 -8.22 -4.16
C ALA A 71 25.97 -7.86 -2.72
N ASN A 72 26.08 -6.57 -2.36
CA ASN A 72 26.60 -6.11 -1.06
C ASN A 72 25.64 -5.22 -0.26
N ARG A 73 24.34 -5.17 -0.58
CA ARG A 73 23.39 -4.43 0.23
C ARG A 73 23.03 -5.24 1.47
N PRO A 74 23.14 -4.67 2.69
CA PRO A 74 22.68 -5.36 3.89
C PRO A 74 21.19 -5.67 3.72
N ARG A 75 20.87 -6.96 3.80
CA ARG A 75 19.46 -7.40 3.81
C ARG A 75 18.88 -6.98 5.15
N VAL A 76 18.01 -5.97 5.16
CA VAL A 76 17.30 -5.56 6.37
C VAL A 76 16.17 -6.59 6.59
N TYR A 77 16.49 -7.68 7.26
CA TYR A 77 15.50 -8.69 7.64
C TYR A 77 15.71 -9.13 9.09
N ALA A 78 14.61 -9.46 9.75
CA ALA A 78 14.59 -9.99 11.10
C ALA A 78 13.96 -11.40 11.12
N ASP A 79 14.60 -12.31 11.83
CA ASP A 79 14.09 -13.65 12.10
C ASP A 79 13.26 -13.66 13.38
N LEU A 80 11.94 -13.66 13.24
CA LEU A 80 11.04 -13.54 14.40
C LEU A 80 11.03 -14.77 15.31
N SER A 81 11.49 -15.94 14.84
CA SER A 81 11.61 -17.13 15.69
C SER A 81 12.64 -16.95 16.82
N LYS A 82 13.55 -16.00 16.65
CA LYS A 82 14.64 -15.71 17.58
C LYS A 82 14.29 -14.68 18.66
N LEU A 83 13.13 -14.04 18.57
CA LEU A 83 12.69 -13.06 19.58
C LEU A 83 12.50 -13.65 20.98
N GLY A 84 12.30 -14.96 21.13
CA GLY A 84 12.17 -15.62 22.43
C GLY A 84 13.42 -16.32 22.95
N GLY A 85 14.58 -16.13 22.30
CA GLY A 85 15.78 -16.90 22.56
C GLY A 85 17.04 -16.08 22.88
N SER A 86 18.20 -16.70 22.80
CA SER A 86 19.52 -16.07 23.06
C SER A 86 19.90 -14.96 22.07
N GLU A 87 19.23 -14.85 20.94
CA GLU A 87 19.45 -13.79 19.94
C GLU A 87 18.43 -12.65 20.05
N HIS A 88 17.61 -12.62 21.13
CA HIS A 88 16.56 -11.62 21.33
C HIS A 88 17.04 -10.18 21.10
N ASP A 89 18.05 -9.77 21.86
CA ASP A 89 18.56 -8.39 21.82
C ASP A 89 19.03 -7.98 20.42
N ARG A 90 19.68 -8.90 19.68
CA ARG A 90 20.12 -8.67 18.32
C ARG A 90 18.95 -8.47 17.37
N VAL A 91 17.89 -9.29 17.47
CA VAL A 91 16.70 -9.15 16.62
C VAL A 91 15.95 -7.87 16.93
N VAL A 92 15.84 -7.51 18.22
CA VAL A 92 15.26 -6.23 18.65
C VAL A 92 16.07 -5.06 18.06
N GLU A 93 17.39 -5.10 18.15
CA GLU A 93 18.27 -4.07 17.56
C GLU A 93 18.10 -3.98 16.04
N ASP A 94 18.03 -5.10 15.32
CA ASP A 94 17.86 -5.12 13.86
C ASP A 94 16.48 -4.50 13.47
N ILE A 95 15.40 -4.83 14.18
CA ILE A 95 14.06 -4.28 13.94
C ILE A 95 14.04 -2.76 14.22
N THR A 96 14.53 -2.35 15.39
CA THR A 96 14.43 -0.95 15.83
C THR A 96 15.32 -0.05 14.98
N ARG A 97 16.54 -0.47 14.67
CA ARG A 97 17.43 0.23 13.76
C ARG A 97 16.84 0.37 12.36
N ALA A 98 16.19 -0.66 11.83
CA ALA A 98 15.53 -0.58 10.54
C ALA A 98 14.34 0.39 10.56
N ALA A 99 13.55 0.40 11.64
CA ALA A 99 12.45 1.34 11.83
C ALA A 99 12.94 2.80 11.99
N GLU A 100 14.09 3.01 12.63
CA GLU A 100 14.72 4.33 12.82
C GLU A 100 15.36 4.88 11.54
N THR A 101 15.85 4.02 10.66
CA THR A 101 16.61 4.43 9.47
C THR A 101 15.78 4.42 8.20
N LEU A 102 15.41 3.24 7.72
CA LEU A 102 14.68 3.08 6.47
C LEU A 102 13.15 3.10 6.66
N GLY A 103 12.66 2.78 7.86
CA GLY A 103 11.23 2.61 8.11
C GLY A 103 10.64 1.34 7.49
N PHE A 104 11.48 0.49 6.87
CA PHE A 104 11.13 -0.75 6.18
C PHE A 104 12.08 -1.88 6.55
N PHE A 105 11.53 -3.07 6.77
CA PHE A 105 12.30 -4.31 6.94
C PHE A 105 11.47 -5.52 6.51
N GLN A 106 12.12 -6.65 6.33
CA GLN A 106 11.44 -7.91 6.04
C GLN A 106 11.52 -8.83 7.26
N VAL A 107 10.49 -9.65 7.46
CA VAL A 107 10.45 -10.63 8.53
C VAL A 107 10.33 -12.03 7.94
N VAL A 108 11.11 -12.97 8.51
CA VAL A 108 11.07 -14.40 8.19
C VAL A 108 10.72 -15.18 9.45
N ASN A 109 10.33 -16.44 9.30
CA ASN A 109 9.92 -17.32 10.41
C ASN A 109 8.86 -16.67 11.33
N HIS A 110 7.92 -16.00 10.70
CA HIS A 110 6.91 -15.11 11.31
C HIS A 110 5.61 -15.83 11.72
N GLU A 111 5.60 -17.16 11.73
CA GLU A 111 4.48 -18.00 12.15
C GLU A 111 3.21 -17.94 11.25
N VAL A 112 3.16 -17.09 10.21
CA VAL A 112 2.11 -17.18 9.20
C VAL A 112 2.42 -18.38 8.30
N PRO A 113 1.50 -19.35 8.15
CA PRO A 113 1.76 -20.54 7.34
C PRO A 113 2.11 -20.18 5.89
N ILE A 114 3.19 -20.74 5.37
CA ILE A 114 3.64 -20.50 3.98
C ILE A 114 2.56 -20.88 2.97
N GLU A 115 1.84 -21.98 3.23
CA GLU A 115 0.72 -22.41 2.38
C GLU A 115 -0.44 -21.40 2.36
N LEU A 116 -0.67 -20.69 3.47
CA LEU A 116 -1.65 -19.59 3.52
C LEU A 116 -1.20 -18.43 2.61
N LEU A 117 0.08 -18.04 2.68
CA LEU A 117 0.64 -16.99 1.83
C LEU A 117 0.56 -17.34 0.33
N LYS A 118 0.84 -18.60 -0.01
CA LYS A 118 0.70 -19.12 -1.37
C LYS A 118 -0.75 -19.07 -1.83
N LYS A 119 -1.67 -19.65 -1.04
CA LYS A 119 -3.10 -19.64 -1.33
C LYS A 119 -3.65 -18.24 -1.49
N LEU A 120 -3.17 -17.27 -0.68
CA LEU A 120 -3.60 -15.88 -0.77
C LEU A 120 -3.16 -15.22 -2.09
N LYS A 121 -1.92 -15.47 -2.54
CA LYS A 121 -1.44 -15.01 -3.85
C LYS A 121 -2.25 -15.58 -5.01
N ASP A 122 -2.50 -16.89 -4.99
CA ASP A 122 -3.31 -17.60 -6.00
C ASP A 122 -4.74 -17.06 -6.02
N THR A 123 -5.31 -16.80 -4.83
CA THR A 123 -6.65 -16.20 -4.69
C THR A 123 -6.71 -14.80 -5.30
N ALA A 124 -5.70 -13.97 -5.09
CA ALA A 124 -5.65 -12.64 -5.69
C ALA A 124 -5.58 -12.72 -7.22
N HIS A 125 -4.72 -13.57 -7.77
CA HIS A 125 -4.66 -13.80 -9.22
C HIS A 125 -6.01 -14.32 -9.77
N SER A 126 -6.65 -15.25 -9.09
CA SER A 126 -7.97 -15.77 -9.47
C SER A 126 -9.05 -14.69 -9.44
N PHE A 127 -9.08 -13.84 -8.40
CA PHE A 127 -10.03 -12.74 -8.30
C PHE A 127 -9.86 -11.73 -9.45
N PHE A 128 -8.63 -11.27 -9.71
CA PHE A 128 -8.38 -10.28 -10.76
C PHE A 128 -8.50 -10.86 -12.17
N GLY A 129 -8.33 -12.17 -12.33
CA GLY A 129 -8.57 -12.89 -13.59
C GLY A 129 -10.04 -13.09 -13.96
N GLN A 130 -10.99 -12.79 -13.07
CA GLN A 130 -12.41 -12.90 -13.36
C GLN A 130 -12.87 -11.91 -14.43
N ALA A 131 -14.00 -12.23 -15.07
CA ALA A 131 -14.68 -11.33 -16.00
C ALA A 131 -14.97 -9.96 -15.32
N PRO A 132 -14.84 -8.85 -16.07
CA PRO A 132 -15.02 -7.50 -15.52
C PRO A 132 -16.33 -7.31 -14.76
N GLU A 133 -17.42 -7.92 -15.23
CA GLU A 133 -18.75 -7.83 -14.64
C GLU A 133 -18.80 -8.38 -13.21
N LYS A 134 -18.06 -9.46 -12.93
CA LYS A 134 -17.99 -10.09 -11.60
C LYS A 134 -17.28 -9.20 -10.59
N LYS A 135 -16.26 -8.46 -11.03
CA LYS A 135 -15.53 -7.51 -10.19
C LYS A 135 -16.27 -6.19 -10.05
N ALA A 136 -17.02 -5.78 -11.08
CA ALA A 136 -17.74 -4.51 -11.13
C ALA A 136 -18.78 -4.36 -10.01
N VAL A 137 -19.31 -5.45 -9.47
CA VAL A 137 -20.28 -5.42 -8.36
C VAL A 137 -19.68 -4.81 -7.09
N TYR A 138 -18.35 -4.80 -6.94
CA TYR A 138 -17.64 -4.21 -5.80
C TYR A 138 -17.15 -2.78 -6.05
N ARG A 139 -17.44 -2.18 -7.21
CA ARG A 139 -17.06 -0.79 -7.49
C ARG A 139 -17.70 0.18 -6.51
N ARG A 140 -17.01 1.30 -6.28
CA ARG A 140 -17.52 2.39 -5.46
C ARG A 140 -18.90 2.84 -5.97
N GLY A 141 -19.89 2.87 -5.07
CA GLY A 141 -21.28 3.21 -5.39
C GLY A 141 -22.13 2.05 -5.93
N ALA A 142 -21.52 0.91 -6.29
CA ALA A 142 -22.23 -0.32 -6.68
C ALA A 142 -22.06 -1.45 -5.66
N SER A 143 -21.01 -1.37 -4.83
CA SER A 143 -20.73 -2.39 -3.81
C SER A 143 -21.89 -2.58 -2.84
N PRO A 144 -22.29 -3.83 -2.56
CA PRO A 144 -23.35 -4.13 -1.59
C PRO A 144 -22.97 -3.77 -0.15
N SER A 145 -21.69 -3.53 0.10
CA SER A 145 -21.15 -3.16 1.41
C SER A 145 -20.15 -2.02 1.30
N PRO A 146 -20.21 -1.01 2.20
CA PRO A 146 -19.18 0.03 2.27
C PRO A 146 -17.81 -0.50 2.71
N LEU A 147 -17.77 -1.73 3.25
CA LEU A 147 -16.55 -2.39 3.71
C LEU A 147 -15.69 -2.95 2.58
N VAL A 148 -16.23 -3.05 1.36
CA VAL A 148 -15.56 -3.61 0.19
C VAL A 148 -15.55 -2.61 -0.95
N LYS A 149 -14.38 -2.34 -1.52
CA LYS A 149 -14.23 -1.39 -2.62
C LYS A 149 -13.26 -1.92 -3.66
N TYR A 150 -13.71 -2.03 -4.90
CA TYR A 150 -12.88 -2.33 -6.06
C TYR A 150 -12.66 -1.06 -6.88
N GLY A 151 -11.44 -0.85 -7.35
CA GLY A 151 -11.07 0.31 -8.17
C GLY A 151 -9.74 0.14 -8.88
N THR A 152 -9.32 1.20 -9.58
CA THR A 152 -8.07 1.20 -10.36
C THR A 152 -7.03 2.16 -9.80
N SER A 153 -7.41 3.32 -9.30
CA SER A 153 -6.48 4.32 -8.75
C SER A 153 -6.96 4.77 -7.37
N PHE A 154 -6.07 5.34 -6.56
CA PHE A 154 -6.36 5.72 -5.17
C PHE A 154 -7.43 6.80 -5.09
N VAL A 155 -7.16 7.98 -5.64
CA VAL A 155 -8.11 9.10 -5.75
C VAL A 155 -8.11 9.60 -7.20
N PRO A 156 -8.79 8.91 -8.13
CA PRO A 156 -8.67 9.18 -9.56
C PRO A 156 -8.93 10.63 -9.98
N GLU A 157 -9.79 11.32 -9.23
CA GLU A 157 -10.18 12.71 -9.51
C GLU A 157 -9.07 13.71 -9.15
N LYS A 158 -8.07 13.32 -8.34
CA LYS A 158 -7.01 14.17 -7.82
C LYS A 158 -5.62 13.77 -8.29
N GLU A 159 -5.46 12.55 -8.80
CA GLU A 159 -4.19 12.05 -9.28
C GLU A 159 -3.75 12.79 -10.55
N LYS A 160 -2.46 13.16 -10.61
CA LYS A 160 -1.84 13.75 -11.81
C LYS A 160 -1.78 12.77 -12.98
N ALA A 161 -1.67 11.47 -12.68
CA ALA A 161 -1.71 10.37 -13.61
C ALA A 161 -2.35 9.17 -12.90
N LEU A 162 -3.22 8.44 -13.60
CA LEU A 162 -3.84 7.25 -13.04
C LEU A 162 -2.79 6.17 -12.78
N GLU A 163 -2.92 5.49 -11.64
CA GLU A 163 -2.06 4.38 -11.28
C GLU A 163 -2.38 3.15 -12.14
N TRP A 164 -1.36 2.44 -12.57
CA TRP A 164 -1.46 1.24 -13.42
C TRP A 164 -1.70 0.00 -12.56
N LYS A 165 -2.85 -0.04 -11.90
CA LYS A 165 -3.26 -1.16 -11.04
C LYS A 165 -4.76 -1.28 -10.95
N ASP A 166 -5.20 -2.48 -10.61
CA ASP A 166 -6.51 -2.74 -10.00
C ASP A 166 -6.30 -3.06 -8.51
N TYR A 167 -7.28 -2.74 -7.67
CA TYR A 167 -7.25 -3.12 -6.27
C TYR A 167 -8.63 -3.51 -5.76
N ILE A 168 -8.65 -4.33 -4.72
CA ILE A 168 -9.82 -4.53 -3.87
C ILE A 168 -9.43 -4.30 -2.41
N SER A 169 -10.17 -3.43 -1.73
CA SER A 169 -10.03 -3.14 -0.30
C SER A 169 -11.13 -3.85 0.47
N MET A 170 -10.76 -4.54 1.53
CA MET A 170 -11.64 -5.29 2.42
C MET A 170 -11.40 -4.80 3.85
N THR A 171 -12.30 -3.93 4.32
CA THR A 171 -12.26 -3.40 5.69
C THR A 171 -12.78 -4.44 6.66
N TYR A 172 -12.09 -4.63 7.78
CA TYR A 172 -12.45 -5.57 8.83
C TYR A 172 -13.10 -4.83 10.00
N THR A 173 -14.23 -5.30 10.44
CA THR A 173 -14.95 -4.90 11.64
C THR A 173 -15.03 -6.07 12.63
N ASN A 174 -15.50 -7.22 12.16
CA ASN A 174 -15.56 -8.49 12.88
C ASN A 174 -15.63 -9.66 11.89
N ASP A 175 -15.45 -10.88 12.38
CA ASP A 175 -15.40 -12.10 11.54
C ASP A 175 -16.72 -12.33 10.79
N ALA A 176 -17.86 -12.10 11.44
CA ALA A 176 -19.16 -12.35 10.83
C ALA A 176 -19.41 -11.42 9.64
N GLU A 177 -19.13 -10.12 9.80
CA GLU A 177 -19.26 -9.14 8.72
C GLU A 177 -18.25 -9.36 7.59
N ALA A 178 -17.02 -9.74 7.92
CA ALA A 178 -16.01 -10.10 6.92
C ALA A 178 -16.48 -11.29 6.08
N LEU A 179 -16.94 -12.37 6.71
CA LEU A 179 -17.45 -13.56 6.02
C LEU A 179 -18.75 -13.32 5.24
N GLN A 180 -19.55 -12.34 5.66
CA GLN A 180 -20.77 -11.95 4.96
C GLN A 180 -20.50 -11.07 3.74
N ASN A 181 -19.63 -10.08 3.86
CA ASN A 181 -19.51 -8.97 2.92
C ASN A 181 -18.30 -9.07 1.97
N TRP A 182 -17.21 -9.73 2.39
CA TRP A 182 -16.04 -9.85 1.52
C TRP A 182 -16.31 -10.78 0.34
N PRO A 183 -15.63 -10.61 -0.80
CA PRO A 183 -15.83 -11.47 -1.96
C PRO A 183 -15.68 -12.94 -1.58
N LYS A 184 -16.62 -13.76 -2.02
CA LYS A 184 -16.69 -15.19 -1.66
C LYS A 184 -15.40 -15.96 -1.99
N GLU A 185 -14.68 -15.53 -3.03
CA GLU A 185 -13.42 -16.10 -3.47
C GLU A 185 -12.25 -15.77 -2.53
N CYS A 186 -12.34 -14.65 -1.80
CA CYS A 186 -11.24 -14.09 -1.01
C CYS A 186 -11.47 -14.19 0.51
N LYS A 187 -12.72 -14.15 0.96
CA LYS A 187 -13.10 -13.87 2.36
C LYS A 187 -12.40 -14.75 3.39
N GLU A 188 -12.37 -16.04 3.19
CA GLU A 188 -11.81 -17.00 4.16
C GLU A 188 -10.30 -16.87 4.26
N VAL A 189 -9.61 -16.90 3.11
CA VAL A 189 -8.14 -16.83 3.08
C VAL A 189 -7.63 -15.45 3.50
N ALA A 190 -8.32 -14.37 3.13
CA ALA A 190 -7.95 -13.03 3.54
C ALA A 190 -8.20 -12.78 5.02
N LEU A 191 -9.27 -13.34 5.60
CA LEU A 191 -9.55 -13.25 7.02
C LEU A 191 -8.52 -14.03 7.85
N GLU A 192 -8.13 -15.21 7.42
CA GLU A 192 -7.10 -16.00 8.08
C GLU A 192 -5.74 -15.28 8.03
N TYR A 193 -5.38 -14.70 6.87
CA TYR A 193 -4.18 -13.89 6.72
C TYR A 193 -4.20 -12.66 7.65
N LEU A 194 -5.33 -11.95 7.72
CA LEU A 194 -5.49 -10.82 8.65
C LEU A 194 -5.24 -11.25 10.09
N LYS A 195 -5.90 -12.32 10.53
CA LYS A 195 -5.83 -12.77 11.95
C LYS A 195 -4.44 -13.24 12.34
N THR A 196 -3.75 -13.94 11.45
CA THR A 196 -2.38 -14.40 11.69
C THR A 196 -1.38 -13.24 11.65
N SER A 197 -1.52 -12.33 10.68
CA SER A 197 -0.62 -11.19 10.54
C SER A 197 -0.79 -10.15 11.66
N VAL A 198 -1.99 -9.98 12.23
CA VAL A 198 -2.21 -9.08 13.39
C VAL A 198 -1.40 -9.53 14.61
N LYS A 199 -1.14 -10.83 14.77
CA LYS A 199 -0.26 -11.33 15.86
C LYS A 199 1.17 -10.82 15.69
N ILE A 200 1.67 -10.79 14.43
CA ILE A 200 2.98 -10.23 14.11
C ILE A 200 3.01 -8.73 14.42
N VAL A 201 1.98 -8.00 13.97
CA VAL A 201 1.88 -6.56 14.24
C VAL A 201 1.94 -6.28 15.74
N ARG A 202 1.19 -7.01 16.56
CA ARG A 202 1.19 -6.86 18.01
C ARG A 202 2.58 -7.08 18.60
N LYS A 203 3.25 -8.17 18.23
CA LYS A 203 4.61 -8.50 18.68
C LYS A 203 5.62 -7.41 18.30
N LEU A 204 5.52 -6.88 17.07
CA LEU A 204 6.37 -5.77 16.61
C LEU A 204 6.06 -4.46 17.33
N MET A 205 4.79 -4.16 17.62
CA MET A 205 4.42 -2.99 18.42
C MET A 205 4.99 -3.04 19.83
N GLU A 206 4.97 -4.21 20.47
CA GLU A 206 5.60 -4.44 21.78
C GLU A 206 7.09 -4.12 21.71
N VAL A 207 7.82 -4.72 20.77
CA VAL A 207 9.26 -4.48 20.55
C VAL A 207 9.57 -2.98 20.32
N LEU A 208 8.79 -2.31 19.48
CA LEU A 208 9.00 -0.91 19.16
C LEU A 208 8.72 0.01 20.35
N LEU A 209 7.66 -0.25 21.14
CA LEU A 209 7.32 0.53 22.33
C LEU A 209 8.35 0.31 23.46
N GLU A 210 8.78 -0.92 23.70
CA GLU A 210 9.81 -1.22 24.70
C GLU A 210 11.13 -0.52 24.38
N ASN A 211 11.54 -0.48 23.11
CA ASN A 211 12.75 0.26 22.69
C ASN A 211 12.61 1.79 22.85
N LEU A 212 11.38 2.31 22.92
CA LEU A 212 11.12 3.72 23.27
C LEU A 212 11.14 3.96 24.79
N GLY A 213 11.35 2.91 25.61
CA GLY A 213 11.29 2.99 27.07
C GLY A 213 9.84 3.01 27.61
N VAL A 214 8.88 2.58 26.82
CA VAL A 214 7.45 2.55 27.19
C VAL A 214 7.03 1.11 27.42
N LYS A 215 6.49 0.82 28.61
CA LYS A 215 5.92 -0.50 28.88
C LYS A 215 4.74 -0.74 27.93
N PRO A 216 4.74 -1.85 27.18
CA PRO A 216 3.62 -2.21 26.34
C PRO A 216 2.33 -2.34 27.15
N ASP A 217 1.27 -1.73 26.63
CA ASP A 217 -0.08 -1.78 27.17
C ASP A 217 -1.01 -2.32 26.09
N ASN A 218 -1.64 -3.45 26.35
CA ASN A 218 -2.50 -4.11 25.38
C ASN A 218 -3.66 -3.23 24.91
N GLU A 219 -4.26 -2.44 25.79
CA GLU A 219 -5.37 -1.54 25.43
C GLU A 219 -4.88 -0.43 24.49
N LYS A 220 -3.71 0.14 24.76
CA LYS A 220 -3.09 1.14 23.89
C LYS A 220 -2.70 0.56 22.54
N ILE A 221 -2.10 -0.64 22.52
CA ILE A 221 -1.79 -1.32 21.27
C ILE A 221 -3.07 -1.58 20.49
N ASP A 222 -4.12 -2.11 21.13
CA ASP A 222 -5.41 -2.36 20.49
C ASP A 222 -6.06 -1.09 19.93
N ALA A 223 -5.93 0.03 20.63
CA ALA A 223 -6.40 1.32 20.15
C ALA A 223 -5.63 1.78 18.89
N LEU A 224 -4.31 1.57 18.83
CA LEU A 224 -3.44 1.98 17.72
C LEU A 224 -3.58 1.08 16.48
N ILE A 225 -4.00 -0.17 16.63
CA ILE A 225 -4.16 -1.13 15.52
C ILE A 225 -5.61 -1.60 15.36
N GLY A 226 -6.57 -0.89 15.95
CA GLY A 226 -7.98 -1.31 16.03
C GLY A 226 -8.67 -1.37 14.69
N PHE A 227 -8.43 -0.41 13.80
CA PHE A 227 -8.95 -0.43 12.44
C PHE A 227 -8.00 -1.22 11.51
N LYS A 228 -8.56 -2.16 10.75
CA LYS A 228 -7.80 -3.08 9.91
C LYS A 228 -8.38 -3.15 8.51
N MET A 229 -7.52 -3.25 7.49
CA MET A 229 -7.94 -3.38 6.10
C MET A 229 -6.96 -4.24 5.32
N VAL A 230 -7.46 -5.27 4.65
CA VAL A 230 -6.68 -6.05 3.68
C VAL A 230 -6.95 -5.48 2.29
N ASN A 231 -5.90 -5.10 1.59
CA ASN A 231 -5.98 -4.82 0.16
C ASN A 231 -5.33 -5.96 -0.62
N MET A 232 -5.86 -6.24 -1.79
CA MET A 232 -5.17 -6.98 -2.83
C MET A 232 -4.96 -6.02 -3.99
N ASN A 233 -3.72 -5.84 -4.44
CA ASN A 233 -3.39 -5.02 -5.60
C ASN A 233 -2.89 -5.92 -6.72
N PHE A 234 -3.33 -5.65 -7.94
CA PHE A 234 -2.90 -6.32 -9.15
C PHE A 234 -2.35 -5.29 -10.13
N TYR A 235 -1.11 -5.47 -10.54
CA TYR A 235 -0.42 -4.63 -11.50
C TYR A 235 -0.26 -5.41 -12.80
N PRO A 236 -1.09 -5.15 -13.83
CA PRO A 236 -0.94 -5.79 -15.12
C PRO A 236 0.42 -5.46 -15.75
N THR A 237 0.88 -6.29 -16.69
CA THR A 237 2.02 -5.93 -17.52
C THR A 237 1.78 -4.58 -18.18
N CYS A 238 2.77 -3.70 -18.12
CA CYS A 238 2.69 -2.35 -18.65
C CYS A 238 3.57 -2.23 -19.90
N PRO A 239 3.05 -1.80 -21.05
CA PRO A 239 3.86 -1.65 -22.27
C PRO A 239 5.01 -0.65 -22.14
N ASP A 240 4.77 0.43 -21.37
CA ASP A 240 5.72 1.53 -21.18
C ASP A 240 5.91 1.80 -19.65
N PRO A 241 6.62 0.92 -18.90
CA PRO A 241 6.75 1.04 -17.44
C PRO A 241 7.41 2.35 -16.98
N GLU A 242 8.30 2.89 -17.80
CA GLU A 242 9.01 4.16 -17.53
C GLU A 242 8.07 5.38 -17.52
N LEU A 243 6.88 5.27 -18.14
CA LEU A 243 5.91 6.35 -18.25
C LEU A 243 4.76 6.20 -17.25
N THR A 244 4.78 5.18 -16.41
CA THR A 244 3.68 4.84 -15.50
C THR A 244 4.16 4.61 -14.08
N VAL A 245 3.21 4.60 -13.14
CA VAL A 245 3.41 4.18 -11.76
C VAL A 245 2.37 3.12 -11.40
N GLY A 246 2.75 2.12 -10.62
CA GLY A 246 1.80 1.16 -10.05
C GLY A 246 1.05 1.77 -8.87
N VAL A 247 1.78 2.37 -7.93
CA VAL A 247 1.26 3.23 -6.86
C VAL A 247 2.14 4.47 -6.78
N GLY A 248 1.54 5.64 -6.75
CA GLY A 248 2.22 6.91 -6.56
C GLY A 248 3.02 6.98 -5.25
N ARG A 249 3.94 7.90 -5.15
CA ARG A 249 4.76 8.08 -3.95
C ARG A 249 3.91 8.57 -2.77
N HIS A 250 3.98 7.87 -1.66
CA HIS A 250 3.20 8.15 -0.44
C HIS A 250 3.91 7.59 0.79
N SER A 251 3.45 7.96 1.98
CA SER A 251 3.65 7.24 3.24
C SER A 251 2.33 6.59 3.67
N ASP A 252 2.37 5.59 4.53
CA ASP A 252 1.17 4.97 5.09
C ASP A 252 0.69 5.73 6.33
N LEU A 253 -0.61 6.00 6.40
CA LEU A 253 -1.17 6.79 7.52
C LEU A 253 -1.26 6.04 8.85
N GLY A 254 -1.23 4.70 8.79
CA GLY A 254 -1.50 3.83 9.95
C GLY A 254 -0.34 3.63 10.91
N ALA A 255 -0.44 2.53 11.69
CA ALA A 255 0.62 2.11 12.63
C ALA A 255 1.70 1.31 11.90
N LEU A 256 1.40 0.09 11.54
CA LEU A 256 2.28 -0.80 10.76
C LEU A 256 1.50 -1.40 9.60
N THR A 257 2.19 -1.57 8.49
CA THR A 257 1.70 -2.34 7.33
C THR A 257 2.46 -3.64 7.22
N VAL A 258 1.74 -4.75 7.02
CA VAL A 258 2.29 -6.07 6.70
C VAL A 258 2.02 -6.37 5.24
N LEU A 259 3.05 -6.48 4.42
CA LEU A 259 2.90 -6.64 2.98
C LEU A 259 3.41 -8.01 2.52
N LEU A 260 2.54 -8.78 1.87
CA LEU A 260 2.93 -9.94 1.09
C LEU A 260 3.22 -9.53 -0.35
N GLN A 261 4.40 -9.91 -0.87
CA GLN A 261 4.78 -9.78 -2.28
C GLN A 261 4.72 -11.15 -2.98
N ASP A 262 4.49 -11.16 -4.28
CA ASP A 262 4.37 -12.39 -5.10
C ASP A 262 5.69 -12.88 -5.70
N GLY A 263 6.81 -12.30 -5.30
CA GLY A 263 8.13 -12.62 -5.85
C GLY A 263 8.53 -11.73 -7.04
N ILE A 264 7.65 -10.87 -7.52
CA ILE A 264 7.97 -9.84 -8.51
C ILE A 264 8.39 -8.57 -7.79
N GLY A 265 9.55 -7.99 -8.13
CA GLY A 265 10.05 -6.74 -7.59
C GLY A 265 9.14 -5.53 -7.89
N GLY A 266 9.60 -4.34 -7.55
CA GLY A 266 8.92 -3.09 -7.87
C GLY A 266 8.42 -2.29 -6.67
N LEU A 267 8.73 -2.70 -5.44
CA LEU A 267 8.55 -1.85 -4.26
C LEU A 267 9.81 -1.01 -4.04
N TYR A 268 9.67 0.30 -4.06
CA TYR A 268 10.77 1.25 -3.86
C TYR A 268 10.51 2.13 -2.66
N VAL A 269 11.53 2.33 -1.84
CA VAL A 269 11.52 3.19 -0.65
C VAL A 269 12.54 4.31 -0.85
N LYS A 270 12.15 5.53 -0.51
CA LYS A 270 13.03 6.69 -0.57
C LYS A 270 13.84 6.82 0.72
N VAL A 271 15.14 6.94 0.56
CA VAL A 271 16.05 7.15 1.69
C VAL A 271 15.97 8.61 2.14
N GLU A 272 15.64 8.84 3.39
CA GLU A 272 15.49 10.21 3.94
C GLU A 272 16.79 10.79 4.49
N GLU A 273 17.71 9.92 4.91
CA GLU A 273 19.06 10.27 5.39
C GLU A 273 20.07 9.25 4.86
N ASP A 274 21.35 9.62 4.83
CA ASP A 274 22.40 8.70 4.40
C ASP A 274 22.43 7.46 5.30
N ILE A 275 22.32 6.30 4.69
CA ILE A 275 22.43 5.01 5.38
C ILE A 275 23.74 4.37 4.92
N ALA A 276 24.70 4.26 5.86
CA ALA A 276 26.04 3.75 5.59
C ALA A 276 26.00 2.39 4.85
N ASN A 277 26.74 2.29 3.74
CA ASN A 277 26.81 1.10 2.88
C ASN A 277 25.50 0.66 2.21
N VAL A 278 24.41 1.43 2.34
CA VAL A 278 23.10 1.11 1.74
C VAL A 278 22.77 2.09 0.62
N ALA A 279 22.51 3.35 0.95
CA ALA A 279 22.14 4.38 -0.01
C ALA A 279 22.30 5.80 0.56
N ASN A 280 22.37 6.79 -0.33
CA ASN A 280 22.43 8.20 0.04
C ASN A 280 21.02 8.78 0.17
N LYS A 281 20.92 9.89 0.90
CA LYS A 281 19.69 10.66 1.02
C LYS A 281 19.10 11.00 -0.35
N GLY A 282 17.78 10.79 -0.49
CA GLY A 282 17.03 11.06 -1.71
C GLY A 282 17.05 9.93 -2.75
N GLU A 283 17.88 8.91 -2.57
CA GLU A 283 17.87 7.75 -3.45
C GLU A 283 16.64 6.87 -3.21
N TRP A 284 16.19 6.20 -4.28
CA TRP A 284 15.15 5.16 -4.22
C TRP A 284 15.80 3.79 -4.18
N VAL A 285 15.51 3.03 -3.14
CA VAL A 285 16.01 1.68 -2.93
C VAL A 285 14.90 0.68 -3.16
N GLU A 286 15.13 -0.32 -3.98
CA GLU A 286 14.20 -1.42 -4.14
C GLU A 286 14.25 -2.36 -2.93
N ILE A 287 13.07 -2.80 -2.46
CA ILE A 287 12.91 -3.87 -1.48
C ILE A 287 12.69 -5.18 -2.26
N PRO A 288 13.76 -5.96 -2.48
CA PRO A 288 13.65 -7.18 -3.27
C PRO A 288 12.80 -8.22 -2.53
N PRO A 289 11.93 -8.95 -3.22
CA PRO A 289 11.18 -10.04 -2.60
C PRO A 289 12.12 -11.11 -2.04
N ILE A 290 11.83 -11.57 -0.83
CA ILE A 290 12.41 -12.77 -0.22
C ILE A 290 11.30 -13.80 -0.13
N ASP A 291 11.55 -15.01 -0.63
CA ASP A 291 10.53 -16.06 -0.60
C ASP A 291 10.12 -16.38 0.84
N GLY A 292 8.81 -16.48 1.05
CA GLY A 292 8.23 -16.70 2.37
C GLY A 292 8.36 -15.54 3.37
N ALA A 293 8.96 -14.41 3.02
CA ALA A 293 9.04 -13.25 3.89
C ALA A 293 7.83 -12.32 3.74
N LEU A 294 7.55 -11.57 4.80
CA LEU A 294 6.64 -10.43 4.80
C LEU A 294 7.42 -9.13 4.93
N VAL A 295 7.04 -8.11 4.20
CA VAL A 295 7.60 -6.75 4.36
C VAL A 295 6.80 -6.02 5.42
N ILE A 296 7.50 -5.38 6.34
CA ILE A 296 6.92 -4.51 7.37
C ILE A 296 7.34 -3.08 7.06
N ASN A 297 6.40 -2.16 7.14
CA ASN A 297 6.73 -0.74 7.14
C ASN A 297 6.01 0.03 8.26
N VAL A 298 6.74 1.00 8.77
CA VAL A 298 6.26 1.97 9.76
C VAL A 298 5.36 2.98 9.06
N GLY A 299 4.21 3.28 9.67
CA GLY A 299 3.31 4.32 9.20
C GLY A 299 3.40 5.62 10.00
N ASP A 300 2.71 6.65 9.51
CA ASP A 300 2.74 8.01 10.06
C ASP A 300 2.33 8.07 11.53
N THR A 301 1.37 7.21 11.95
CA THR A 301 0.97 7.11 13.35
C THR A 301 2.14 6.76 14.26
N ILE A 302 2.97 5.78 13.89
CA ILE A 302 4.13 5.38 14.69
C ILE A 302 5.21 6.47 14.64
N GLN A 303 5.39 7.14 13.52
CA GLN A 303 6.30 8.28 13.45
C GLN A 303 5.86 9.40 14.41
N MET A 304 4.57 9.72 14.47
CA MET A 304 4.04 10.74 15.39
C MET A 304 4.23 10.34 16.86
N ILE A 305 3.79 9.14 17.27
CA ILE A 305 3.89 8.73 18.69
C ILE A 305 5.34 8.55 19.15
N SER A 306 6.26 8.19 18.24
CA SER A 306 7.68 8.08 18.54
C SER A 306 8.43 9.41 18.53
N ASN A 307 7.71 10.54 18.42
CA ASN A 307 8.28 11.88 18.26
C ASN A 307 9.32 11.96 17.12
N GLY A 308 9.09 11.22 16.02
CA GLY A 308 9.97 11.17 14.86
C GLY A 308 11.14 10.18 14.95
N LYS A 309 11.28 9.42 16.06
CA LYS A 309 12.35 8.44 16.20
C LYS A 309 12.23 7.32 15.15
N TYR A 310 11.02 6.78 14.96
CA TYR A 310 10.73 5.83 13.89
C TYR A 310 10.23 6.55 12.64
N ARG A 311 10.60 6.06 11.46
CA ARG A 311 10.35 6.75 10.19
C ARG A 311 9.24 6.10 9.40
N SER A 312 8.23 6.86 9.04
CA SER A 312 7.26 6.49 8.01
C SER A 312 7.82 6.90 6.66
N ALA A 313 8.47 5.98 5.96
CA ALA A 313 9.19 6.31 4.75
C ALA A 313 8.28 6.52 3.53
N GLU A 314 8.65 7.48 2.69
CA GLU A 314 8.03 7.66 1.36
C GLU A 314 8.34 6.44 0.48
N HIS A 315 7.31 5.82 -0.09
CA HIS A 315 7.48 4.65 -0.93
C HIS A 315 6.55 4.69 -2.14
N ARG A 316 6.83 3.83 -3.13
CA ARG A 316 6.07 3.72 -4.37
C ARG A 316 6.13 2.30 -4.94
N ALA A 317 5.18 1.95 -5.79
CA ALA A 317 5.26 0.73 -6.59
C ALA A 317 5.48 1.05 -8.07
N GLY A 318 6.45 0.37 -8.67
CA GLY A 318 6.69 0.38 -10.11
C GLY A 318 5.84 -0.67 -10.83
N THR A 319 5.83 -0.57 -12.16
CA THR A 319 5.23 -1.55 -13.07
C THR A 319 6.32 -2.27 -13.85
N THR A 320 5.99 -3.38 -14.50
CA THR A 320 6.92 -4.15 -15.34
C THR A 320 6.28 -4.50 -16.68
N SER A 321 7.09 -4.61 -17.74
CA SER A 321 6.62 -5.02 -19.07
C SER A 321 6.58 -6.54 -19.26
N THR A 322 7.15 -7.32 -18.34
CA THR A 322 7.37 -8.76 -18.54
C THR A 322 6.36 -9.64 -17.82
N LYS A 323 5.97 -9.27 -16.59
CA LYS A 323 5.06 -10.05 -15.75
C LYS A 323 4.10 -9.14 -15.01
N SER A 324 2.88 -9.61 -14.78
CA SER A 324 1.98 -8.97 -13.82
C SER A 324 2.48 -9.23 -12.40
N ARG A 325 2.16 -8.33 -11.48
CA ARG A 325 2.54 -8.38 -10.06
C ARG A 325 1.30 -8.38 -9.19
N VAL A 326 1.36 -9.11 -8.09
CA VAL A 326 0.39 -9.01 -6.99
C VAL A 326 1.10 -8.55 -5.73
N SER A 327 0.45 -7.68 -4.97
CA SER A 327 0.88 -7.35 -3.61
C SER A 327 -0.33 -7.23 -2.69
N ILE A 328 -0.20 -7.72 -1.44
CA ILE A 328 -1.31 -7.82 -0.51
C ILE A 328 -0.91 -7.21 0.82
N PRO A 329 -1.11 -5.88 0.99
CA PRO A 329 -0.91 -5.22 2.27
C PRO A 329 -2.09 -5.47 3.22
N LEU A 330 -1.77 -5.74 4.48
CA LEU A 330 -2.63 -5.55 5.63
C LEU A 330 -2.25 -4.23 6.30
N PHE A 331 -3.15 -3.28 6.27
CA PHE A 331 -3.01 -2.02 6.99
C PHE A 331 -3.59 -2.15 8.40
N THR A 332 -2.84 -1.72 9.39
CA THR A 332 -3.33 -1.56 10.77
C THR A 332 -3.27 -0.08 11.16
N MET A 333 -4.36 0.42 11.70
CA MET A 333 -4.56 1.84 11.94
C MET A 333 -5.26 2.06 13.27
N PRO A 334 -5.11 3.24 13.89
CA PRO A 334 -5.92 3.62 15.04
C PRO A 334 -7.40 3.62 14.72
N MET A 335 -8.23 3.42 15.74
CA MET A 335 -9.65 3.70 15.62
C MET A 335 -9.86 5.19 15.36
N PRO A 336 -10.90 5.58 14.57
CA PRO A 336 -11.11 6.97 14.16
C PRO A 336 -11.16 8.00 15.29
N THR A 337 -11.57 7.58 16.49
CA THR A 337 -11.72 8.45 17.68
C THR A 337 -10.44 8.59 18.51
N VAL A 338 -9.40 7.81 18.19
CA VAL A 338 -8.14 7.82 18.95
C VAL A 338 -7.39 9.12 18.71
N ARG A 339 -6.86 9.70 19.78
CA ARG A 339 -5.94 10.84 19.73
C ARG A 339 -4.52 10.31 19.54
N ILE A 340 -3.81 10.92 18.61
CA ILE A 340 -2.41 10.60 18.30
C ILE A 340 -1.57 11.80 18.67
N GLU A 341 -0.62 11.57 19.54
CA GLU A 341 0.34 12.58 20.00
C GLU A 341 1.68 11.90 20.32
N PRO A 342 2.78 12.63 20.32
CA PRO A 342 4.06 12.10 20.80
C PRO A 342 3.96 11.62 22.24
N LEU A 343 4.63 10.51 22.53
CA LEU A 343 4.71 9.96 23.89
C LEU A 343 5.38 10.99 24.83
N PRO A 344 4.77 11.36 25.98
CA PRO A 344 5.28 12.42 26.85
C PRO A 344 6.74 12.23 27.27
N GLN A 345 7.16 11.00 27.57
CA GLN A 345 8.53 10.68 27.96
C GLN A 345 9.55 10.98 26.84
N LEU A 346 9.12 10.86 25.58
CA LEU A 346 9.97 11.18 24.43
C LEU A 346 10.07 12.69 24.25
N VAL A 347 8.97 13.40 24.45
CA VAL A 347 8.96 14.87 24.40
C VAL A 347 9.86 15.46 25.49
N GLU A 348 9.78 14.90 26.71
CA GLU A 348 10.65 15.31 27.83
C GLU A 348 12.12 15.03 27.52
N ARG A 349 12.45 13.84 27.04
CA ARG A 349 13.81 13.47 26.65
C ARG A 349 14.36 14.36 25.52
N ASP A 350 13.56 14.64 24.50
CA ASP A 350 13.97 15.37 23.30
C ASP A 350 13.87 16.91 23.49
N GLY A 351 13.30 17.36 24.61
CA GLY A 351 13.12 18.77 24.96
C GLY A 351 12.01 19.51 24.19
N ARG A 352 11.38 18.84 23.21
CA ARG A 352 10.26 19.40 22.43
C ARG A 352 9.44 18.31 21.73
N ALA A 353 8.16 18.62 21.51
CA ALA A 353 7.33 17.84 20.60
C ALA A 353 7.63 18.22 19.14
N GLN A 354 7.71 17.23 18.26
CA GLN A 354 7.81 17.44 16.80
C GLN A 354 6.43 17.43 16.12
N PHE A 355 5.44 16.85 16.79
CA PHE A 355 4.08 16.72 16.28
C PHE A 355 3.08 17.23 17.32
N ARG A 356 1.99 17.83 16.86
CA ARG A 356 0.84 18.17 17.70
C ARG A 356 -0.09 16.97 17.89
N GLU A 357 -0.93 17.02 18.89
CA GLU A 357 -2.05 16.09 19.02
C GLU A 357 -3.01 16.24 17.84
N VAL A 358 -3.45 15.10 17.29
CA VAL A 358 -4.48 15.03 16.25
C VAL A 358 -5.47 13.92 16.56
N VAL A 359 -6.75 14.12 16.25
CA VAL A 359 -7.72 13.01 16.21
C VAL A 359 -7.49 12.23 14.92
N PHE A 360 -7.36 10.90 15.00
CA PHE A 360 -7.01 10.07 13.84
C PHE A 360 -7.98 10.24 12.67
N LYS A 361 -9.28 10.41 12.93
CA LYS A 361 -10.28 10.71 11.90
C LYS A 361 -9.94 11.96 11.09
N ASP A 362 -9.47 13.02 11.74
CA ASP A 362 -9.15 14.27 11.05
C ASP A 362 -7.87 14.12 10.23
N TYR A 363 -6.89 13.39 10.75
CA TYR A 363 -5.68 13.02 10.00
C TYR A 363 -6.03 12.17 8.78
N MET A 364 -6.88 11.15 8.94
CA MET A 364 -7.36 10.30 7.86
C MET A 364 -8.13 11.09 6.79
N ASN A 365 -8.98 12.04 7.18
CA ASN A 365 -9.69 12.91 6.26
C ASN A 365 -8.72 13.79 5.46
N ASN A 366 -7.70 14.35 6.12
CA ASN A 366 -6.65 15.10 5.43
C ASN A 366 -5.89 14.22 4.43
N PHE A 367 -5.52 12.99 4.82
CA PHE A 367 -4.83 12.04 3.96
C PHE A 367 -5.62 11.72 2.70
N PHE A 368 -6.88 11.30 2.82
CA PHE A 368 -7.75 10.93 1.69
C PHE A 368 -8.26 12.15 0.90
N SER A 369 -8.08 13.36 1.40
CA SER A 369 -8.42 14.58 0.65
C SER A 369 -7.34 14.99 -0.34
N ASN A 370 -6.19 14.35 -0.34
CA ASN A 370 -5.05 14.64 -1.21
C ASN A 370 -4.73 13.46 -2.14
N ALA A 371 -4.11 13.76 -3.30
CA ALA A 371 -3.49 12.75 -4.15
C ALA A 371 -2.22 12.17 -3.49
N HIS A 372 -1.74 11.06 -4.00
CA HIS A 372 -0.42 10.53 -3.64
C HIS A 372 0.69 11.51 -4.07
N ASP A 373 1.20 12.33 -3.14
CA ASP A 373 2.28 13.30 -3.37
C ASP A 373 3.30 13.32 -2.22
N GLY A 374 3.87 12.17 -1.93
CA GLY A 374 4.86 11.97 -0.87
C GLY A 374 4.27 12.06 0.53
N LYS A 375 5.03 12.66 1.46
CA LYS A 375 4.67 12.75 2.88
C LYS A 375 3.91 14.03 3.26
N LYS A 376 3.27 14.70 2.32
CA LYS A 376 2.56 15.96 2.61
C LYS A 376 1.47 15.82 3.66
N SER A 377 0.85 14.65 3.78
CA SER A 377 -0.16 14.41 4.80
C SER A 377 0.40 14.54 6.21
N LEU A 378 1.66 14.16 6.44
CA LEU A 378 2.29 14.24 7.75
C LEU A 378 2.49 15.70 8.22
N HIS A 379 2.62 16.66 7.28
CA HIS A 379 2.69 18.08 7.62
C HIS A 379 1.46 18.60 8.38
N PHE A 380 0.29 17.91 8.23
CA PHE A 380 -0.92 18.24 9.00
C PHE A 380 -0.71 18.14 10.51
N ALA A 381 0.12 17.20 10.96
CA ALA A 381 0.40 16.97 12.37
C ALA A 381 1.75 17.58 12.83
N GLN A 382 2.63 18.00 11.90
CA GLN A 382 3.96 18.47 12.22
C GLN A 382 3.92 19.86 12.87
N LEU A 383 4.73 20.06 13.91
CA LEU A 383 5.01 21.37 14.50
C LEU A 383 6.18 22.02 13.76
N ASN A 384 6.11 23.33 13.57
CA ASN A 384 7.17 24.14 12.94
C ASN A 384 8.34 24.41 13.89
#